data_d231ecceeb3c2ff1e257915614c8cb41
#
_entry.id   d231ecceeb3c2ff1e257915614c8cb41
#
_cell.length_a   1.000
_cell.length_b   1.000
_cell.length_c   1.000
_cell.angle_alpha   90.00
_cell.angle_beta   90.00
_cell.angle_gamma   90.00
#
_symmetry.space_group_name_H-M   'P 1'
#
loop_
_entity.id
_entity.type
_entity.pdbx_description
1 polymer ?
#
loop_
_entity_poly.entity_id
_entity_poly.type
_entity_poly.pdbx_seq_one_letter_code
_entity_poly.pdbx_strand_id
1 'polypeptide(L)' 'YAKSNRINSFVTTVASIIATIIAIIALVMQ' A
#
# COMPACT_ATOMS: atom_id res chain seq x y z
N TYR A 1 5.87 -16.31 -12.81
CA TYR A 1 6.28 -15.53 -13.99
C TYR A 1 6.64 -14.11 -13.58
N ALA A 2 7.62 -13.55 -14.29
CA ALA A 2 8.08 -12.20 -14.01
C ALA A 2 6.97 -11.16 -14.15
N LYS A 3 6.07 -11.38 -15.10
CA LYS A 3 4.94 -10.50 -15.34
C LYS A 3 3.99 -10.48 -14.14
N SER A 4 3.71 -11.65 -13.59
CA SER A 4 2.84 -11.80 -12.44
C SER A 4 3.45 -11.14 -11.21
N ASN A 5 4.76 -11.34 -11.02
CA ASN A 5 5.48 -10.73 -9.90
C ASN A 5 5.49 -9.21 -9.98
N ARG A 6 5.58 -8.68 -11.19
CA ARG A 6 5.60 -7.23 -11.39
C ARG A 6 4.27 -6.61 -10.97
N ILE A 7 3.16 -7.24 -11.36
CA ILE A 7 1.84 -6.76 -11.00
C ILE A 7 1.61 -6.87 -9.49
N ASN A 8 2.03 -7.99 -8.90
CA ASN A 8 1.93 -8.20 -7.47
C ASN A 8 2.70 -7.15 -6.70
N SER A 9 3.91 -6.84 -7.14
CA SER A 9 4.75 -5.83 -6.51
C SER A 9 4.08 -4.46 -6.57
N PHE A 10 3.52 -4.13 -7.71
CA PHE A 10 2.83 -2.86 -7.89
C PHE A 10 1.64 -2.75 -6.94
N VAL A 11 0.80 -3.77 -6.90
CA VAL A 11 -0.39 -3.78 -6.05
C VAL A 11 0.01 -3.68 -4.57
N THR A 12 1.02 -4.44 -4.18
CA THR A 12 1.49 -4.43 -2.79
C THR A 12 2.02 -3.05 -2.40
N THR A 13 2.77 -2.41 -3.29
CA THR A 13 3.33 -1.10 -3.02
C THR A 13 2.22 -0.05 -2.86
N VAL A 14 1.25 -0.07 -3.76
CA VAL A 14 0.13 0.87 -3.70
C VAL A 14 -0.68 0.64 -2.41
N ALA A 15 -0.95 -0.61 -2.07
CA ALA A 15 -1.69 -0.94 -0.87
C ALA A 15 -0.95 -0.47 0.39
N SER A 16 0.37 -0.62 0.41
CA SER A 16 1.18 -0.17 1.54
C SER A 16 1.13 1.34 1.72
N ILE A 17 1.19 2.07 0.62
CA ILE A 17 1.13 3.53 0.66
C ILE A 17 -0.23 3.97 1.20
N ILE A 18 -1.29 3.38 0.70
CA ILE A 18 -2.65 3.72 1.14
C ILE A 18 -2.82 3.39 2.62
N ALA A 19 -2.36 2.22 3.06
CA ALA A 19 -2.46 1.82 4.46
C ALA A 19 -1.70 2.78 5.36
N THR A 20 -0.52 3.23 4.93
CA THR A 20 0.27 4.17 5.69
C THR A 20 -0.44 5.50 5.87
N ILE A 21 -1.04 6.00 4.79
CA ILE A 21 -1.77 7.26 4.82
C ILE A 21 -2.96 7.15 5.78
N ILE A 22 -3.71 6.06 5.68
CA ILE A 22 -4.85 5.83 6.55
C ILE A 22 -4.43 5.77 8.02
N ALA A 23 -3.31 5.10 8.30
CA ALA A 23 -2.79 4.98 9.65
C ALA A 23 -2.42 6.36 10.23
N ILE A 24 -1.79 7.20 9.41
CA ILE A 24 -1.42 8.54 9.84
C ILE A 24 -2.66 9.38 10.14
N ILE A 25 -3.64 9.32 9.26
CA ILE A 25 -4.90 10.06 9.44
C ILE A 25 -5.60 9.58 10.72
N ALA A 26 -5.66 8.29 10.93
CA ALA A 26 -6.30 7.73 12.11
C ALA A 26 -5.62 8.20 13.39
N LEU A 27 -4.29 8.29 13.36
CA LEU A 27 -3.52 8.75 14.52
C LEU A 27 -3.79 10.24 14.81
N VAL A 28 -3.85 11.03 13.75
CA VAL A 28 -4.10 12.47 13.90
C VAL A 28 -5.51 12.74 14.40
N MET A 29 -6.45 11.92 13.98
CA MET A 29 -7.86 12.09 14.39
C MET A 29 -8.16 11.53 15.77
N GLN A 30 -7.23 10.82 16.33
CA GLN A 30 -7.38 10.24 17.67
C GLN A 30 -7.23 11.30 18.80
#